data_d5742e1b9d99f7da113271bb0903deb9
#
_entry.id   d5742e1b9d99f7da113271bb0903deb9
#
_cell.length_a   1.000
_cell.length_b   1.000
_cell.length_c   1.000
_cell.angle_alpha   90.00
_cell.angle_beta   90.00
_cell.angle_gamma   90.00
#
_symmetry.space_group_name_H-M   'P 1'
#
loop_
_entity.id
_entity.type
_entity.pdbx_description
1 polymer ?
#
loop_
_entity_poly.entity_id
_entity_poly.type
_entity_poly.pdbx_seq_one_letter_code
_entity_poly.pdbx_strand_id
1 'polypeptide(L)'
;MRTVLNLLIGLLVILLLLGLGCADRLARVVLFHPSTFSHDISTKTSEEVRFQNSKKQSIHGVYFPYQKVNSHDPPVGTILYFHGNGENVSHLVDWAEQMRTDFRCNVLISDYAGYGKSEGKPTAAGILDDSLAALNYLIQKEEISANQIILYGFSLGGSVAIDLASKHEVKGLIVESSFTSLGDMGRKMLSILPAEYLLWEQLASIKKIGDVRCPVFISHGQADQVIPFSQGQQLFEAANEPKTFFVPPVGFDHHSAAHSAEHTNALRTFIGSL
;
A
#
# COMPACT_ATOMS: atom_id res chain seq x y z
N MET A 1 -42.99 18.87 27.03
CA MET A 1 -42.67 17.61 26.35
C MET A 1 -41.75 17.79 25.14
N ARG A 2 -42.07 18.58 24.11
CA ARG A 2 -41.21 18.77 22.92
C ARG A 2 -39.80 19.29 23.24
N THR A 3 -39.63 20.22 24.19
CA THR A 3 -38.34 20.82 24.55
C THR A 3 -37.39 19.79 25.21
N VAL A 4 -37.93 18.91 26.08
CA VAL A 4 -37.15 17.84 26.74
C VAL A 4 -36.75 16.79 25.73
N LEU A 5 -37.61 16.44 24.77
CA LEU A 5 -37.31 15.49 23.71
C LEU A 5 -36.17 16.00 22.80
N ASN A 6 -36.22 17.31 22.43
CA ASN A 6 -35.17 17.92 21.61
C ASN A 6 -33.81 17.97 22.34
N LEU A 7 -33.81 18.20 23.66
CA LEU A 7 -32.58 18.14 24.47
C LEU A 7 -32.02 16.73 24.57
N LEU A 8 -32.86 15.73 24.72
CA LEU A 8 -32.43 14.31 24.74
C LEU A 8 -31.88 13.85 23.39
N ILE A 9 -32.52 14.26 22.30
CA ILE A 9 -32.02 13.98 20.94
C ILE A 9 -30.67 14.68 20.73
N GLY A 10 -30.54 15.94 21.12
CA GLY A 10 -29.27 16.69 21.04
C GLY A 10 -28.14 16.01 21.84
N LEU A 11 -28.42 15.58 23.06
CA LEU A 11 -27.45 14.86 23.89
C LEU A 11 -27.05 13.51 23.27
N LEU A 12 -28.01 12.76 22.75
CA LEU A 12 -27.75 11.50 22.06
C LEU A 12 -26.85 11.68 20.83
N VAL A 13 -27.12 12.70 20.02
CA VAL A 13 -26.30 13.05 18.85
C VAL A 13 -24.87 13.43 19.27
N ILE A 14 -24.72 14.23 20.32
CA ILE A 14 -23.41 14.61 20.86
C ILE A 14 -22.66 13.36 21.36
N LEU A 15 -23.31 12.50 22.12
CA LEU A 15 -22.71 11.24 22.58
C LEU A 15 -22.30 10.32 21.43
N LEU A 16 -23.11 10.25 20.38
CA LEU A 16 -22.81 9.51 19.17
C LEU A 16 -21.61 10.08 18.42
N LEU A 17 -21.54 11.39 18.26
CA LEU A 17 -20.40 12.08 17.63
C LEU A 17 -19.12 11.96 18.44
N LEU A 18 -19.19 12.06 19.77
CA LEU A 18 -18.07 11.82 20.66
C LEU A 18 -17.62 10.35 20.62
N GLY A 19 -18.58 9.42 20.57
CA GLY A 19 -18.30 7.98 20.41
C GLY A 19 -17.59 7.66 19.09
N LEU A 20 -18.04 8.24 17.98
CA LEU A 20 -17.40 8.11 16.67
C LEU A 20 -15.98 8.70 16.69
N GLY A 21 -15.78 9.87 17.29
CA GLY A 21 -14.46 10.48 17.39
C GLY A 21 -13.48 9.68 18.27
N CYS A 22 -13.96 9.05 19.33
CA CYS A 22 -13.17 8.11 20.15
C CYS A 22 -12.86 6.82 19.41
N ALA A 23 -13.80 6.28 18.67
CA ALA A 23 -13.63 5.08 17.87
C ALA A 23 -12.59 5.29 16.75
N ASP A 24 -12.62 6.42 16.07
CA ASP A 24 -11.61 6.80 15.08
C ASP A 24 -10.20 6.93 15.66
N ARG A 25 -10.09 7.48 16.87
CA ARG A 25 -8.81 7.58 17.57
C ARG A 25 -8.28 6.21 17.99
N LEU A 26 -9.15 5.37 18.54
CA LEU A 26 -8.81 4.01 18.95
C LEU A 26 -8.42 3.16 17.73
N ALA A 27 -9.20 3.23 16.66
CA ALA A 27 -8.92 2.53 15.42
C ALA A 27 -7.55 2.93 14.84
N ARG A 28 -7.20 4.22 14.86
CA ARG A 28 -5.88 4.69 14.42
C ARG A 28 -4.74 4.06 15.22
N VAL A 29 -4.85 4.06 16.54
CA VAL A 29 -3.80 3.51 17.43
C VAL A 29 -3.66 2.00 17.29
N VAL A 30 -4.77 1.30 17.03
CA VAL A 30 -4.78 -0.17 16.89
C VAL A 30 -4.37 -0.62 15.50
N LEU A 31 -4.73 0.13 14.46
CA LEU A 31 -4.54 -0.28 13.06
C LEU A 31 -3.25 0.23 12.42
N PHE A 32 -2.80 1.42 12.78
CA PHE A 32 -1.63 2.03 12.16
C PHE A 32 -0.49 2.14 13.17
N HIS A 33 0.66 1.62 12.81
CA HIS A 33 1.86 1.61 13.63
C HIS A 33 2.98 2.42 12.95
N PRO A 34 2.82 3.76 12.87
CA PRO A 34 3.81 4.58 12.19
C PRO A 34 5.17 4.46 12.88
N SER A 35 6.19 4.09 12.11
CA SER A 35 7.56 4.06 12.54
C SER A 35 8.24 5.40 12.26
N THR A 36 9.15 5.80 13.15
CA THR A 36 9.98 6.98 12.95
C THR A 36 11.13 6.68 11.99
N PHE A 37 11.58 7.69 11.27
CA PHE A 37 12.71 7.59 10.36
C PHE A 37 14.00 7.24 11.13
N SER A 38 14.67 6.15 10.77
CA SER A 38 15.72 5.56 11.60
C SER A 38 17.12 5.58 10.97
N HIS A 39 17.25 5.79 9.67
CA HIS A 39 18.53 5.70 8.97
C HIS A 39 18.72 6.88 8.00
N ASP A 40 19.96 7.26 7.77
CA ASP A 40 20.30 8.18 6.68
C ASP A 40 20.14 7.43 5.34
N ILE A 41 19.34 8.02 4.44
CA ILE A 41 19.02 7.45 3.12
C ILE A 41 19.87 8.06 2.01
N SER A 42 20.88 8.85 2.33
CA SER A 42 21.75 9.44 1.33
C SER A 42 22.57 8.36 0.61
N THR A 43 21.97 7.74 -0.39
CA THR A 43 22.73 7.03 -1.42
C THR A 43 23.18 8.05 -2.47
N LYS A 44 24.30 7.81 -3.15
CA LYS A 44 24.78 8.71 -4.22
C LYS A 44 23.83 8.80 -5.41
N THR A 45 22.77 8.01 -5.42
CA THR A 45 21.94 7.72 -6.59
C THR A 45 20.44 7.79 -6.32
N SER A 46 20.03 8.17 -5.11
CA SER A 46 18.62 8.38 -4.75
C SER A 46 18.34 9.84 -4.43
N GLU A 47 17.11 10.26 -4.58
CA GLU A 47 16.64 11.62 -4.35
C GLU A 47 15.49 11.62 -3.35
N GLU A 48 15.67 12.34 -2.21
CA GLU A 48 14.52 12.63 -1.33
C GLU A 48 13.56 13.56 -2.05
N VAL A 49 12.30 13.18 -2.10
CA VAL A 49 11.24 13.96 -2.75
C VAL A 49 10.13 14.30 -1.76
N ARG A 50 9.43 15.41 -2.04
CA ARG A 50 8.27 15.82 -1.27
C ARG A 50 7.15 16.27 -2.20
N PHE A 51 5.95 15.84 -1.90
CA PHE A 51 4.74 16.23 -2.60
C PHE A 51 3.60 16.44 -1.61
N GLN A 52 2.53 17.09 -2.02
CA GLN A 52 1.41 17.40 -1.14
C GLN A 52 0.21 16.51 -1.45
N ASN A 53 -0.41 15.96 -0.41
CA ASN A 53 -1.72 15.34 -0.50
C ASN A 53 -2.84 16.41 -0.61
N SER A 54 -4.10 16.00 -0.75
CA SER A 54 -5.24 16.92 -0.88
C SER A 54 -5.42 17.85 0.32
N LYS A 55 -4.93 17.46 1.49
CA LYS A 55 -4.93 18.25 2.73
C LYS A 55 -3.73 19.19 2.86
N LYS A 56 -2.91 19.32 1.82
CA LYS A 56 -1.66 20.10 1.80
C LYS A 56 -0.62 19.65 2.83
N GLN A 57 -0.69 18.39 3.29
CA GLN A 57 0.34 17.80 4.12
C GLN A 57 1.51 17.40 3.25
N SER A 58 2.74 17.66 3.73
CA SER A 58 3.97 17.27 3.04
C SER A 58 4.20 15.77 3.21
N ILE A 59 4.10 15.03 2.13
CA ILE A 59 4.38 13.60 2.07
C ILE A 59 5.81 13.41 1.58
N HIS A 60 6.57 12.60 2.30
CA HIS A 60 7.95 12.28 2.01
C HIS A 60 8.03 11.02 1.16
N GLY A 61 8.98 10.98 0.26
CA GLY A 61 9.33 9.80 -0.50
C GLY A 61 10.79 9.82 -0.90
N VAL A 62 11.26 8.70 -1.46
CA VAL A 62 12.59 8.60 -2.06
C VAL A 62 12.47 7.99 -3.44
N TYR A 63 13.01 8.70 -4.40
CA TYR A 63 13.07 8.28 -5.79
C TYR A 63 14.45 7.70 -6.10
N PHE A 64 14.48 6.53 -6.69
CA PHE A 64 15.66 5.79 -7.11
C PHE A 64 15.62 5.68 -8.64
N PRO A 65 16.22 6.62 -9.39
CA PRO A 65 16.26 6.53 -10.84
C PRO A 65 17.11 5.34 -11.29
N TYR A 66 16.66 4.63 -12.32
CA TYR A 66 17.44 3.57 -12.92
C TYR A 66 18.76 4.11 -13.48
N GLN A 67 19.86 3.51 -13.05
CA GLN A 67 21.20 3.88 -13.53
C GLN A 67 21.48 3.13 -14.84
N LYS A 68 21.43 3.83 -15.96
CA LYS A 68 21.69 3.25 -17.26
C LYS A 68 23.11 2.69 -17.34
N VAL A 69 23.23 1.41 -17.65
CA VAL A 69 24.53 0.79 -17.94
C VAL A 69 25.05 1.27 -19.31
N ASN A 70 24.12 1.45 -20.26
CA ASN A 70 24.39 2.00 -21.60
C ASN A 70 23.35 3.07 -21.95
N SER A 71 23.73 4.07 -22.73
CA SER A 71 22.85 5.18 -23.11
C SER A 71 21.57 4.77 -23.87
N HIS A 72 21.55 3.56 -24.43
CA HIS A 72 20.43 3.03 -25.24
C HIS A 72 19.52 2.07 -24.48
N ASP A 73 19.66 1.96 -23.14
CA ASP A 73 18.92 1.01 -22.32
C ASP A 73 17.94 1.73 -21.38
N PRO A 74 16.71 2.05 -21.83
CA PRO A 74 15.73 2.73 -21.00
C PRO A 74 15.24 1.80 -19.87
N PRO A 75 14.70 2.36 -18.78
CA PRO A 75 14.04 1.57 -17.76
C PRO A 75 12.83 0.81 -18.35
N VAL A 76 12.56 -0.38 -17.85
CA VAL A 76 11.37 -1.19 -18.20
C VAL A 76 10.08 -0.49 -17.76
N GLY A 77 10.16 0.27 -16.67
CA GLY A 77 9.06 1.03 -16.10
C GLY A 77 9.47 1.72 -14.81
N THR A 78 8.48 2.21 -14.08
CA THR A 78 8.66 2.83 -12.77
C THR A 78 7.81 2.09 -11.74
N ILE A 79 8.43 1.53 -10.72
CA ILE A 79 7.75 0.93 -9.58
C ILE A 79 7.36 2.05 -8.60
N LEU A 80 6.07 2.18 -8.30
CA LEU A 80 5.56 2.96 -7.19
C LEU A 80 5.21 1.98 -6.06
N TYR A 81 6.05 1.99 -5.01
CA TYR A 81 5.97 1.03 -3.92
C TYR A 81 5.27 1.61 -2.70
N PHE A 82 4.34 0.83 -2.15
CA PHE A 82 3.60 1.10 -0.93
C PHE A 82 3.97 0.09 0.15
N HIS A 83 4.57 0.58 1.21
CA HIS A 83 5.11 -0.23 2.30
C HIS A 83 4.04 -0.80 3.24
N GLY A 84 4.43 -1.79 4.03
CA GLY A 84 3.60 -2.41 5.06
C GLY A 84 3.40 -1.52 6.29
N ASN A 85 2.49 -1.98 7.16
CA ASN A 85 2.23 -1.29 8.43
C ASN A 85 3.44 -1.45 9.38
N GLY A 86 3.93 -0.34 9.93
CA GLY A 86 5.12 -0.34 10.79
C GLY A 86 6.44 -0.09 10.06
N GLU A 87 6.43 -0.03 8.74
CA GLU A 87 7.60 0.33 7.92
C GLU A 87 7.62 1.82 7.57
N ASN A 88 8.72 2.27 7.01
CA ASN A 88 8.88 3.55 6.34
C ASN A 88 10.00 3.44 5.29
N VAL A 89 10.18 4.47 4.49
CA VAL A 89 11.18 4.48 3.40
C VAL A 89 12.57 4.09 3.88
N SER A 90 13.00 4.50 5.10
CA SER A 90 14.37 4.21 5.58
C SER A 90 14.66 2.72 5.77
N HIS A 91 13.64 1.88 5.95
CA HIS A 91 13.81 0.43 6.06
C HIS A 91 13.96 -0.28 4.70
N LEU A 92 13.68 0.42 3.61
CA LEU A 92 13.49 -0.16 2.28
C LEU A 92 14.54 0.31 1.26
N VAL A 93 15.57 1.03 1.70
CA VAL A 93 16.60 1.58 0.81
C VAL A 93 17.34 0.47 0.05
N ASP A 94 17.82 -0.55 0.75
CA ASP A 94 18.56 -1.68 0.14
C ASP A 94 17.64 -2.48 -0.79
N TRP A 95 16.38 -2.66 -0.40
CA TRP A 95 15.36 -3.31 -1.23
C TRP A 95 15.13 -2.51 -2.53
N ALA A 96 14.99 -1.19 -2.44
CA ALA A 96 14.77 -0.34 -3.61
C ALA A 96 15.96 -0.36 -4.59
N GLU A 97 17.18 -0.33 -4.05
CA GLU A 97 18.41 -0.44 -4.85
C GLU A 97 18.48 -1.78 -5.58
N GLN A 98 18.08 -2.86 -4.91
CA GLN A 98 18.00 -4.19 -5.52
C GLN A 98 16.93 -4.24 -6.61
N MET A 99 15.70 -3.76 -6.32
CA MET A 99 14.61 -3.71 -7.30
C MET A 99 14.99 -2.90 -8.54
N ARG A 100 15.59 -1.72 -8.35
CA ARG A 100 16.07 -0.87 -9.42
C ARG A 100 17.03 -1.61 -10.35
N THR A 101 17.95 -2.39 -9.76
CA THR A 101 19.00 -3.09 -10.50
C THR A 101 18.47 -4.37 -11.15
N ASP A 102 17.75 -5.21 -10.40
CA ASP A 102 17.28 -6.52 -10.84
C ASP A 102 16.23 -6.44 -11.95
N PHE A 103 15.38 -5.41 -11.91
CA PHE A 103 14.27 -5.24 -12.85
C PHE A 103 14.46 -4.08 -13.84
N ARG A 104 15.57 -3.34 -13.73
CA ARG A 104 15.84 -2.18 -14.60
C ARG A 104 14.70 -1.16 -14.56
N CYS A 105 14.17 -0.89 -13.38
CA CYS A 105 13.07 0.05 -13.15
C CYS A 105 13.55 1.26 -12.36
N ASN A 106 12.90 2.41 -12.56
CA ASN A 106 12.90 3.44 -11.52
C ASN A 106 12.08 2.92 -10.34
N VAL A 107 12.37 3.39 -9.12
CA VAL A 107 11.57 3.05 -7.93
C VAL A 107 11.26 4.33 -7.16
N LEU A 108 9.98 4.57 -6.85
CA LEU A 108 9.55 5.55 -5.86
C LEU A 108 8.93 4.82 -4.69
N ILE A 109 9.45 5.05 -3.49
CA ILE A 109 8.83 4.65 -2.23
C ILE A 109 8.33 5.90 -1.54
N SER A 110 7.09 5.91 -1.06
CA SER A 110 6.53 7.04 -0.31
C SER A 110 6.06 6.62 1.07
N ASP A 111 6.33 7.46 2.06
CA ASP A 111 5.74 7.34 3.40
C ASP A 111 4.28 7.82 3.38
N TYR A 112 3.41 7.19 4.17
CA TYR A 112 2.07 7.73 4.43
C TYR A 112 2.11 8.85 5.45
N ALA A 113 1.07 9.68 5.52
CA ALA A 113 0.93 10.71 6.55
C ALA A 113 1.17 10.15 7.96
N GLY A 114 2.13 10.74 8.68
CA GLY A 114 2.55 10.34 10.02
C GLY A 114 3.58 9.21 10.07
N TYR A 115 3.98 8.63 8.93
CA TYR A 115 5.10 7.67 8.82
C TYR A 115 6.38 8.39 8.39
N GLY A 116 7.52 7.85 8.79
CA GLY A 116 8.83 8.33 8.40
C GLY A 116 9.01 9.84 8.60
N LYS A 117 9.23 10.57 7.50
CA LYS A 117 9.36 12.04 7.48
C LYS A 117 8.10 12.74 6.97
N SER A 118 6.99 12.04 6.75
CA SER A 118 5.72 12.63 6.30
C SER A 118 5.00 13.34 7.43
N GLU A 119 4.36 14.46 7.10
CA GLU A 119 3.51 15.21 8.04
C GLU A 119 2.18 14.50 8.30
N GLY A 120 1.47 14.93 9.34
CA GLY A 120 0.10 14.51 9.60
C GLY A 120 -0.03 13.30 10.50
N LYS A 121 -1.12 12.56 10.32
CA LYS A 121 -1.45 11.33 11.07
C LYS A 121 -2.15 10.35 10.15
N PRO A 122 -1.87 9.04 10.26
CA PRO A 122 -2.45 8.05 9.37
C PRO A 122 -3.96 7.90 9.59
N THR A 123 -4.68 7.75 8.50
CA THR A 123 -6.09 7.33 8.46
C THR A 123 -6.30 6.51 7.19
N ALA A 124 -7.29 5.62 7.15
CA ALA A 124 -7.55 4.79 5.97
C ALA A 124 -7.79 5.66 4.70
N ALA A 125 -8.56 6.74 4.80
CA ALA A 125 -8.74 7.67 3.69
C ALA A 125 -7.47 8.48 3.38
N GLY A 126 -6.67 8.81 4.42
CA GLY A 126 -5.44 9.58 4.26
C GLY A 126 -4.38 8.81 3.47
N ILE A 127 -4.14 7.54 3.78
CA ILE A 127 -3.14 6.74 3.06
C ILE A 127 -3.52 6.52 1.58
N LEU A 128 -4.81 6.48 1.24
CA LEU A 128 -5.26 6.44 -0.16
C LEU A 128 -5.05 7.79 -0.86
N ASP A 129 -5.26 8.90 -0.16
CA ASP A 129 -4.98 10.24 -0.67
C ASP A 129 -3.48 10.47 -0.87
N ASP A 130 -2.65 10.00 0.07
CA ASP A 130 -1.19 10.05 -0.02
C ASP A 130 -0.67 9.25 -1.21
N SER A 131 -1.25 8.07 -1.45
CA SER A 131 -0.87 7.22 -2.58
C SER A 131 -1.22 7.85 -3.94
N LEU A 132 -2.38 8.52 -4.02
CA LEU A 132 -2.75 9.29 -5.21
C LEU A 132 -1.81 10.48 -5.43
N ALA A 133 -1.38 11.15 -4.36
CA ALA A 133 -0.41 12.22 -4.46
C ALA A 133 0.96 11.73 -4.97
N ALA A 134 1.40 10.52 -4.55
CA ALA A 134 2.61 9.89 -5.05
C ALA A 134 2.52 9.53 -6.55
N LEU A 135 1.37 8.98 -6.99
CA LEU A 135 1.12 8.72 -8.41
C LEU A 135 1.15 10.00 -9.24
N ASN A 136 0.47 11.05 -8.77
CA ASN A 136 0.45 12.35 -9.43
C ASN A 136 1.84 12.99 -9.50
N TYR A 137 2.68 12.80 -8.47
CA TYR A 137 4.06 13.26 -8.48
C TYR A 137 4.83 12.63 -9.64
N LEU A 138 4.76 11.31 -9.82
CA LEU A 138 5.42 10.62 -10.94
C LEU A 138 4.93 11.13 -12.30
N ILE A 139 3.64 11.32 -12.46
CA ILE A 139 3.05 11.75 -13.73
C ILE A 139 3.40 13.21 -14.06
N GLN A 140 3.34 14.12 -13.07
CA GLN A 140 3.43 15.55 -13.31
C GLN A 140 4.85 16.10 -13.21
N LYS A 141 5.67 15.55 -12.28
CA LYS A 141 7.02 16.06 -12.02
C LYS A 141 8.09 15.26 -12.74
N GLU A 142 7.95 13.94 -12.75
CA GLU A 142 8.89 13.05 -13.44
C GLU A 142 8.48 12.77 -14.89
N GLU A 143 7.34 13.32 -15.33
CA GLU A 143 6.79 13.16 -16.67
C GLU A 143 6.63 11.69 -17.10
N ILE A 144 6.39 10.80 -16.12
CA ILE A 144 6.24 9.38 -16.35
C ILE A 144 4.78 9.09 -16.70
N SER A 145 4.54 8.52 -17.87
CA SER A 145 3.18 8.12 -18.26
C SER A 145 2.63 7.02 -17.34
N ALA A 146 1.35 7.09 -16.99
CA ALA A 146 0.72 6.12 -16.10
C ALA A 146 0.87 4.67 -16.60
N ASN A 147 0.84 4.44 -17.91
CA ASN A 147 1.07 3.14 -18.53
C ASN A 147 2.53 2.63 -18.46
N GLN A 148 3.43 3.38 -17.83
CA GLN A 148 4.79 2.96 -17.50
C GLN A 148 4.96 2.72 -15.99
N ILE A 149 3.92 2.94 -15.18
CA ILE A 149 3.94 2.78 -13.73
C ILE A 149 3.43 1.38 -13.34
N ILE A 150 4.22 0.69 -12.54
CA ILE A 150 3.88 -0.57 -11.89
C ILE A 150 3.59 -0.26 -10.43
N LEU A 151 2.36 -0.48 -9.98
CA LEU A 151 2.01 -0.34 -8.58
C LEU A 151 2.42 -1.61 -7.84
N TYR A 152 3.13 -1.44 -6.74
CA TYR A 152 3.61 -2.55 -5.93
C TYR A 152 3.28 -2.30 -4.47
N GLY A 153 2.56 -3.20 -3.83
CA GLY A 153 2.20 -3.07 -2.43
C GLY A 153 2.42 -4.32 -1.61
N PHE A 154 3.01 -4.12 -0.42
CA PHE A 154 3.20 -5.17 0.56
C PHE A 154 2.23 -4.98 1.74
N SER A 155 1.56 -6.04 2.17
CA SER A 155 0.68 -6.05 3.35
C SER A 155 -0.38 -4.93 3.27
N LEU A 156 -0.35 -3.93 4.16
CA LEU A 156 -1.17 -2.72 4.09
C LEU A 156 -1.06 -2.03 2.71
N GLY A 157 0.17 -1.92 2.21
CA GLY A 157 0.44 -1.31 0.90
C GLY A 157 -0.20 -2.05 -0.27
N GLY A 158 -0.42 -3.36 -0.16
CA GLY A 158 -1.13 -4.13 -1.17
C GLY A 158 -2.58 -3.67 -1.35
N SER A 159 -3.26 -3.37 -0.25
CA SER A 159 -4.62 -2.80 -0.29
C SER A 159 -4.65 -1.38 -0.89
N VAL A 160 -3.59 -0.60 -0.65
CA VAL A 160 -3.41 0.74 -1.23
C VAL A 160 -3.17 0.64 -2.74
N ALA A 161 -2.28 -0.26 -3.17
CA ALA A 161 -1.99 -0.49 -4.59
C ALA A 161 -3.23 -0.97 -5.37
N ILE A 162 -4.03 -1.88 -4.78
CA ILE A 162 -5.30 -2.34 -5.37
C ILE A 162 -6.28 -1.19 -5.55
N ASP A 163 -6.47 -0.35 -4.51
CA ASP A 163 -7.38 0.81 -4.60
C ASP A 163 -6.98 1.76 -5.73
N LEU A 164 -5.69 2.03 -5.85
CA LEU A 164 -5.18 2.93 -6.88
C LEU A 164 -5.31 2.33 -8.28
N ALA A 165 -4.94 1.03 -8.46
CA ALA A 165 -5.06 0.32 -9.72
C ALA A 165 -6.52 0.15 -10.20
N SER A 166 -7.48 0.08 -9.26
CA SER A 166 -8.91 -0.01 -9.60
C SER A 166 -9.46 1.28 -10.22
N LYS A 167 -8.76 2.41 -10.07
CA LYS A 167 -9.20 3.75 -10.49
C LYS A 167 -8.34 4.35 -11.60
N HIS A 168 -7.13 3.82 -11.81
CA HIS A 168 -6.15 4.36 -12.76
C HIS A 168 -5.60 3.24 -13.64
N GLU A 169 -5.49 3.52 -14.93
CA GLU A 169 -4.83 2.63 -15.87
C GLU A 169 -3.31 2.73 -15.68
N VAL A 170 -2.71 1.62 -15.23
CA VAL A 170 -1.27 1.50 -14.96
C VAL A 170 -0.69 0.31 -15.71
N LYS A 171 0.62 0.17 -15.73
CA LYS A 171 1.33 -0.88 -16.46
C LYS A 171 1.07 -2.27 -15.86
N GLY A 172 1.04 -2.38 -14.54
CA GLY A 172 0.84 -3.64 -13.82
C GLY A 172 0.62 -3.42 -12.33
N LEU A 173 0.11 -4.44 -11.66
CA LEU A 173 -0.12 -4.45 -10.21
C LEU A 173 0.57 -5.65 -9.58
N ILE A 174 1.38 -5.41 -8.54
CA ILE A 174 2.04 -6.43 -7.72
C ILE A 174 1.51 -6.29 -6.29
N VAL A 175 1.01 -7.39 -5.73
CA VAL A 175 0.43 -7.45 -4.37
C VAL A 175 1.08 -8.59 -3.60
N GLU A 176 1.70 -8.28 -2.48
CA GLU A 176 2.35 -9.27 -1.63
C GLU A 176 1.76 -9.31 -0.25
N SER A 177 1.49 -10.52 0.25
CA SER A 177 1.05 -10.79 1.63
C SER A 177 -0.05 -9.83 2.11
N SER A 178 -1.05 -9.53 1.24
CA SER A 178 -2.09 -8.55 1.52
C SER A 178 -3.43 -9.20 1.90
N PHE A 179 -4.36 -8.39 2.36
CA PHE A 179 -5.64 -8.81 2.94
C PHE A 179 -6.84 -8.43 2.07
N THR A 180 -7.93 -9.17 2.26
CA THR A 180 -9.22 -8.92 1.60
C THR A 180 -9.88 -7.64 2.07
N SER A 181 -9.84 -7.35 3.39
CA SER A 181 -10.30 -6.11 3.99
C SER A 181 -9.73 -5.90 5.39
N LEU A 182 -9.65 -4.65 5.84
CA LEU A 182 -9.36 -4.37 7.26
C LEU A 182 -10.42 -4.97 8.19
N GLY A 183 -11.67 -5.09 7.74
CA GLY A 183 -12.74 -5.74 8.50
C GLY A 183 -12.44 -7.20 8.79
N ASP A 184 -11.93 -7.95 7.80
CA ASP A 184 -11.53 -9.35 7.98
C ASP A 184 -10.36 -9.48 8.95
N MET A 185 -9.39 -8.55 8.88
CA MET A 185 -8.28 -8.47 9.84
C MET A 185 -8.78 -8.13 11.24
N GLY A 186 -9.67 -7.15 11.38
CA GLY A 186 -10.24 -6.73 12.66
C GLY A 186 -11.06 -7.82 13.34
N ARG A 187 -11.83 -8.61 12.61
CA ARG A 187 -12.57 -9.77 13.16
C ARG A 187 -11.63 -10.81 13.77
N LYS A 188 -10.46 -11.01 13.18
CA LYS A 188 -9.43 -11.91 13.73
C LYS A 188 -8.81 -11.37 15.01
N MET A 189 -8.61 -10.06 15.11
CA MET A 189 -7.95 -9.41 16.25
C MET A 189 -8.90 -9.05 17.40
N LEU A 190 -10.14 -8.70 17.10
CA LEU A 190 -11.10 -8.11 18.03
C LEU A 190 -12.47 -8.81 17.92
N SER A 191 -12.54 -10.07 18.34
CA SER A 191 -13.77 -10.89 18.25
C SER A 191 -14.96 -10.33 19.06
N ILE A 192 -14.82 -9.22 19.79
CA ILE A 192 -15.81 -8.66 20.72
C ILE A 192 -16.44 -7.35 20.23
N LEU A 193 -15.83 -6.65 19.25
CA LEU A 193 -16.38 -5.39 18.75
C LEU A 193 -17.07 -5.59 17.39
N PRO A 194 -18.23 -4.95 17.15
CA PRO A 194 -18.86 -4.90 15.82
C PRO A 194 -17.99 -4.04 14.88
N ALA A 195 -16.79 -4.53 14.61
CA ALA A 195 -15.75 -3.86 13.84
C ALA A 195 -16.18 -3.59 12.39
N GLU A 196 -17.21 -4.28 11.92
CA GLU A 196 -17.75 -4.20 10.57
C GLU A 196 -18.42 -2.85 10.22
N TYR A 197 -18.67 -1.98 11.21
CA TYR A 197 -19.35 -0.68 11.00
C TYR A 197 -18.42 0.53 11.05
N LEU A 198 -17.13 0.37 11.37
CA LEU A 198 -16.29 1.50 11.81
C LEU A 198 -15.16 1.89 10.86
N LEU A 199 -15.07 1.89 9.64
CA LEU A 199 -13.97 2.44 8.79
C LEU A 199 -13.42 1.48 7.70
N TRP A 200 -14.06 0.37 7.48
CA TRP A 200 -13.45 -0.79 6.86
C TRP A 200 -13.63 -0.86 5.34
N GLU A 201 -14.54 -0.06 4.79
CA GLU A 201 -14.83 -0.09 3.35
C GLU A 201 -13.73 0.54 2.49
N GLN A 202 -12.97 1.48 3.05
CA GLN A 202 -11.96 2.22 2.31
C GLN A 202 -10.79 1.31 1.87
N LEU A 203 -10.41 0.33 2.71
CA LEU A 203 -9.38 -0.66 2.41
C LEU A 203 -9.97 -2.06 2.22
N ALA A 204 -11.11 -2.16 1.53
CA ALA A 204 -11.74 -3.41 1.14
C ALA A 204 -11.21 -3.86 -0.23
N SER A 205 -10.03 -4.46 -0.25
CA SER A 205 -9.33 -4.92 -1.44
C SER A 205 -10.18 -5.85 -2.30
N ILE A 206 -10.92 -6.76 -1.65
CA ILE A 206 -11.77 -7.75 -2.33
C ILE A 206 -12.89 -7.12 -3.16
N LYS A 207 -13.38 -5.94 -2.76
CA LYS A 207 -14.42 -5.22 -3.48
C LYS A 207 -13.90 -4.45 -4.71
N LYS A 208 -12.58 -4.26 -4.81
CA LYS A 208 -11.94 -3.37 -5.78
C LYS A 208 -11.08 -4.12 -6.80
N ILE A 209 -10.53 -5.28 -6.42
CA ILE A 209 -9.57 -5.98 -7.26
C ILE A 209 -10.18 -6.45 -8.60
N GLY A 210 -11.50 -6.71 -8.63
CA GLY A 210 -12.25 -7.00 -9.86
C GLY A 210 -12.39 -5.82 -10.82
N ASP A 211 -12.10 -4.60 -10.38
CA ASP A 211 -12.10 -3.39 -11.23
C ASP A 211 -10.70 -3.09 -11.81
N VAL A 212 -9.66 -3.81 -11.38
CA VAL A 212 -8.30 -3.67 -11.92
C VAL A 212 -8.23 -4.21 -13.34
N ARG A 213 -7.67 -3.43 -14.27
CA ARG A 213 -7.63 -3.76 -15.71
C ARG A 213 -6.23 -4.10 -16.23
N CYS A 214 -5.19 -3.82 -15.46
CA CYS A 214 -3.82 -4.19 -15.83
C CYS A 214 -3.51 -5.64 -15.41
N PRO A 215 -2.42 -6.24 -15.91
CA PRO A 215 -1.91 -7.51 -15.42
C PRO A 215 -1.64 -7.49 -13.91
N VAL A 216 -1.99 -8.57 -13.20
CA VAL A 216 -1.90 -8.67 -11.74
C VAL A 216 -0.99 -9.82 -11.33
N PHE A 217 -0.04 -9.54 -10.45
CA PHE A 217 0.77 -10.54 -9.76
C PHE A 217 0.44 -10.52 -8.27
N ILE A 218 0.06 -11.66 -7.72
CA ILE A 218 -0.19 -11.81 -6.29
C ILE A 218 0.76 -12.87 -5.73
N SER A 219 1.41 -12.55 -4.61
CA SER A 219 2.27 -13.46 -3.87
C SER A 219 1.83 -13.56 -2.42
N HIS A 220 1.82 -14.79 -1.86
CA HIS A 220 1.45 -14.99 -0.46
C HIS A 220 2.11 -16.24 0.12
N GLY A 221 2.77 -16.12 1.28
CA GLY A 221 3.39 -17.23 1.99
C GLY A 221 2.37 -18.11 2.71
N GLN A 222 2.49 -19.43 2.58
CA GLN A 222 1.58 -20.37 3.25
C GLN A 222 1.72 -20.39 4.78
N ALA A 223 2.88 -19.99 5.30
CA ALA A 223 3.16 -19.91 6.74
C ALA A 223 2.88 -18.52 7.34
N ASP A 224 2.24 -17.62 6.58
CA ASP A 224 1.92 -16.27 7.05
C ASP A 224 0.97 -16.31 8.26
N GLN A 225 1.50 -15.91 9.43
CA GLN A 225 0.78 -15.87 10.70
C GLN A 225 0.08 -14.52 10.93
N VAL A 226 0.43 -13.50 10.15
CA VAL A 226 -0.15 -12.15 10.24
C VAL A 226 -1.44 -12.10 9.41
N ILE A 227 -1.33 -12.40 8.12
CA ILE A 227 -2.45 -12.41 7.18
C ILE A 227 -2.62 -13.83 6.66
N PRO A 228 -3.77 -14.49 6.91
CA PRO A 228 -3.99 -15.86 6.44
C PRO A 228 -3.80 -16.00 4.92
N PHE A 229 -3.09 -17.03 4.49
CA PHE A 229 -2.87 -17.37 3.09
C PHE A 229 -4.15 -17.38 2.25
N SER A 230 -5.26 -17.80 2.83
CA SER A 230 -6.58 -17.80 2.17
C SER A 230 -7.05 -16.41 1.71
N GLN A 231 -6.55 -15.32 2.31
CA GLN A 231 -6.91 -13.98 1.86
C GLN A 231 -6.20 -13.63 0.54
N GLY A 232 -4.94 -14.03 0.38
CA GLY A 232 -4.23 -13.93 -0.91
C GLY A 232 -4.90 -14.75 -2.01
N GLN A 233 -5.36 -15.97 -1.68
CA GLN A 233 -6.10 -16.82 -2.62
C GLN A 233 -7.42 -16.16 -3.06
N GLN A 234 -8.19 -15.59 -2.11
CA GLN A 234 -9.45 -14.90 -2.43
C GLN A 234 -9.21 -13.66 -3.31
N LEU A 235 -8.15 -12.89 -3.06
CA LEU A 235 -7.78 -11.77 -3.91
C LEU A 235 -7.44 -12.24 -5.32
N PHE A 236 -6.66 -13.32 -5.45
CA PHE A 236 -6.32 -13.89 -6.75
C PHE A 236 -7.56 -14.38 -7.49
N GLU A 237 -8.45 -15.11 -6.83
CA GLU A 237 -9.69 -15.59 -7.43
C GLU A 237 -10.55 -14.44 -7.98
N ALA A 238 -10.64 -13.33 -7.24
CA ALA A 238 -11.46 -12.16 -7.60
C ALA A 238 -10.79 -11.22 -8.62
N ALA A 239 -9.49 -11.33 -8.85
CA ALA A 239 -8.78 -10.52 -9.84
C ALA A 239 -9.13 -10.92 -11.28
N ASN A 240 -9.09 -9.95 -12.20
CA ASN A 240 -9.26 -10.20 -13.63
C ASN A 240 -7.99 -10.80 -14.27
N GLU A 241 -8.16 -11.47 -15.40
CA GLU A 241 -7.05 -11.88 -16.28
C GLU A 241 -6.45 -10.65 -17.03
N PRO A 242 -5.13 -10.64 -17.34
CA PRO A 242 -4.16 -11.67 -17.00
C PRO A 242 -3.68 -11.56 -15.55
N LYS A 243 -3.60 -12.67 -14.85
CA LYS A 243 -3.17 -12.72 -13.45
C LYS A 243 -2.24 -13.89 -13.17
N THR A 244 -1.32 -13.71 -12.22
CA THR A 244 -0.38 -14.71 -11.76
C THR A 244 -0.45 -14.84 -10.25
N PHE A 245 -0.52 -16.07 -9.73
CA PHE A 245 -0.40 -16.34 -8.30
C PHE A 245 0.91 -17.07 -8.02
N PHE A 246 1.77 -16.44 -7.25
CA PHE A 246 3.01 -17.04 -6.80
C PHE A 246 2.89 -17.49 -5.35
N VAL A 247 3.12 -18.76 -5.09
CA VAL A 247 3.16 -19.33 -3.75
C VAL A 247 4.61 -19.68 -3.45
N PRO A 248 5.26 -18.96 -2.53
CA PRO A 248 6.63 -19.28 -2.15
C PRO A 248 6.74 -20.71 -1.58
N PRO A 249 7.95 -21.32 -1.58
CA PRO A 249 8.17 -22.61 -0.94
C PRO A 249 7.65 -22.69 0.49
N VAL A 250 7.36 -23.90 0.96
CA VAL A 250 6.83 -24.13 2.31
C VAL A 250 7.77 -23.54 3.37
N GLY A 251 7.20 -22.84 4.36
CA GLY A 251 7.95 -22.23 5.46
C GLY A 251 8.11 -20.71 5.33
N PHE A 252 7.77 -20.13 4.19
CA PHE A 252 7.79 -18.67 4.03
C PHE A 252 6.62 -18.01 4.76
N ASP A 253 6.96 -17.09 5.66
CA ASP A 253 6.05 -16.32 6.48
C ASP A 253 5.66 -14.96 5.82
N HIS A 254 5.15 -14.02 6.63
CA HIS A 254 4.68 -12.71 6.17
C HIS A 254 5.74 -11.90 5.42
N HIS A 255 6.99 -11.94 5.86
CA HIS A 255 8.08 -11.10 5.32
C HIS A 255 9.06 -11.86 4.43
N SER A 256 9.18 -13.16 4.58
CA SER A 256 10.26 -13.93 3.96
C SER A 256 10.05 -14.21 2.47
N ALA A 257 8.82 -14.14 1.98
CA ALA A 257 8.51 -14.42 0.57
C ALA A 257 9.30 -13.52 -0.39
N ALA A 258 9.41 -12.25 -0.08
CA ALA A 258 10.08 -11.23 -0.90
C ALA A 258 11.62 -11.43 -1.02
N HIS A 259 12.21 -12.33 -0.22
CA HIS A 259 13.66 -12.54 -0.18
C HIS A 259 14.13 -13.84 -0.85
N SER A 260 13.23 -14.57 -1.51
CA SER A 260 13.62 -15.80 -2.20
C SER A 260 14.04 -15.55 -3.64
N ALA A 261 15.00 -16.36 -4.12
CA ALA A 261 15.43 -16.32 -5.52
C ALA A 261 14.29 -16.71 -6.48
N GLU A 262 13.43 -17.63 -6.05
CA GLU A 262 12.26 -18.06 -6.81
C GLU A 262 11.25 -16.92 -6.98
N HIS A 263 11.03 -16.15 -5.91
CA HIS A 263 10.15 -14.97 -5.97
C HIS A 263 10.73 -13.89 -6.90
N THR A 264 12.02 -13.58 -6.77
CA THR A 264 12.70 -12.64 -7.66
C THR A 264 12.60 -13.06 -9.13
N ASN A 265 12.74 -14.37 -9.44
CA ASN A 265 12.59 -14.89 -10.79
C ASN A 265 11.15 -14.81 -11.31
N ALA A 266 10.17 -15.08 -10.45
CA ALA A 266 8.75 -14.92 -10.81
C ALA A 266 8.39 -13.48 -11.10
N LEU A 267 8.86 -12.51 -10.27
CA LEU A 267 8.72 -11.08 -10.52
C LEU A 267 9.40 -10.64 -11.81
N ARG A 268 10.61 -11.15 -12.08
CA ARG A 268 11.33 -10.83 -13.32
C ARG A 268 10.56 -11.30 -14.55
N THR A 269 9.96 -12.48 -14.49
CA THR A 269 9.11 -13.01 -15.57
C THR A 269 7.87 -12.13 -15.75
N PHE A 270 7.20 -11.78 -14.66
CA PHE A 270 6.01 -10.92 -14.70
C PHE A 270 6.32 -9.53 -15.23
N ILE A 271 7.29 -8.83 -14.65
CA ILE A 271 7.68 -7.46 -15.07
C ILE A 271 8.17 -7.45 -16.53
N GLY A 272 8.88 -8.50 -16.96
CA GLY A 272 9.34 -8.66 -18.34
C GLY A 272 8.23 -8.92 -19.35
N SER A 273 7.04 -9.33 -18.90
CA SER A 273 5.87 -9.57 -19.76
C SER A 273 4.96 -8.35 -19.92
N LEU A 274 5.17 -7.31 -19.10
CA LEU A 274 4.43 -6.03 -19.16
C LEU A 274 4.94 -5.16 -20.32
#